data_0a8bf81f711dc874f27d5a0274b3b6ec
#
_entry.id   0a8bf81f711dc874f27d5a0274b3b6ec
#
_cell.length_a   1.000
_cell.length_b   1.000
_cell.length_c   1.000
_cell.angle_alpha   90.00
_cell.angle_beta   90.00
_cell.angle_gamma   90.00
#
_symmetry.space_group_name_H-M   'P 1'
#
loop_
_entity.id
_entity.type
_entity.pdbx_description
1 polymer ?
#
loop_
_entity_poly.entity_id
_entity_poly.type
_entity_poly.pdbx_seq_one_letter_code
_entity_poly.pdbx_strand_id
1 'polypeptide(L)'
;MDRTSFENHARAWDWIETREFALEPDLVHEARTLMQEDNDPSVSACEGAMLSMFKTMSGASSVIVIGTGSLVQTARIACSLNDDDKLTAVDSTPQGHSQIKRLFRTAATMTRATLRTVNADPTQFLSRLNGDDYDLIVVCGDASNYPAAYEQAPRLLRRHGVIIFTDVLAMESPDSKGGLTNPADRGDKAVAMRELIDAVT
;
A
#
# COMPACT_ATOMS: atom_id res chain seq x y z
N MET A 1 9.37 12.86 26.40
CA MET A 1 8.80 13.96 25.58
C MET A 1 7.68 14.58 26.40
N ASP A 2 7.68 15.87 26.63
CA ASP A 2 6.58 16.51 27.36
C ASP A 2 5.32 16.66 26.50
N ARG A 3 4.18 16.96 27.13
CA ARG A 3 2.89 17.09 26.45
C ARG A 3 2.89 18.16 25.35
N THR A 4 3.53 19.30 25.60
CA THR A 4 3.62 20.41 24.64
C THR A 4 4.41 20.00 23.39
N SER A 5 5.51 19.26 23.57
CA SER A 5 6.30 18.71 22.46
C SER A 5 5.47 17.73 21.63
N PHE A 6 4.69 16.85 22.25
CA PHE A 6 3.80 15.93 21.56
C PHE A 6 2.75 16.66 20.72
N GLU A 7 2.07 17.66 21.32
CA GLU A 7 1.04 18.46 20.62
C GLU A 7 1.63 19.23 19.42
N ASN A 8 2.84 19.76 19.55
CA ASN A 8 3.52 20.45 18.46
C ASN A 8 3.90 19.48 17.32
N HIS A 9 4.35 18.27 17.63
CA HIS A 9 4.62 17.26 16.62
C HIS A 9 3.33 16.83 15.90
N ALA A 10 2.24 16.63 16.61
CA ALA A 10 0.95 16.29 16.01
C ALA A 10 0.46 17.37 15.04
N ARG A 11 0.56 18.67 15.45
CA ARG A 11 0.21 19.80 14.56
C ARG A 11 1.12 19.90 13.33
N ALA A 12 2.43 19.65 13.50
CA ALA A 12 3.35 19.67 12.39
C ALA A 12 3.05 18.55 11.40
N TRP A 13 2.72 17.38 11.90
CA TRP A 13 2.32 16.23 11.06
C TRP A 13 1.01 16.53 10.31
N ASP A 14 -0.02 17.03 10.99
CA ASP A 14 -1.29 17.42 10.39
C ASP A 14 -1.11 18.48 9.28
N TRP A 15 -0.23 19.46 9.52
CA TRP A 15 0.09 20.47 8.52
C TRP A 15 0.77 19.87 7.27
N ILE A 16 1.72 18.96 7.46
CA ILE A 16 2.42 18.28 6.36
C ILE A 16 1.43 17.42 5.56
N GLU A 17 0.59 16.66 6.25
CA GLU A 17 -0.42 15.77 5.65
C GLU A 17 -1.45 16.56 4.84
N THR A 18 -1.99 17.65 5.40
CA THR A 18 -2.92 18.55 4.71
C THR A 18 -2.31 19.15 3.45
N ARG A 19 -1.05 19.54 3.52
CA ARG A 19 -0.34 20.12 2.37
C ARG A 19 -0.09 19.11 1.27
N GLU A 20 0.32 17.90 1.63
CA GLU A 20 0.53 16.82 0.65
C GLU A 20 -0.79 16.38 0.01
N PHE A 21 -1.85 16.29 0.79
CA PHE A 21 -3.20 16.00 0.27
C PHE A 21 -3.63 17.01 -0.81
N ALA A 22 -3.36 18.30 -0.61
CA ALA A 22 -3.69 19.33 -1.59
C ALA A 22 -2.85 19.26 -2.88
N LEU A 23 -1.75 18.51 -2.88
CA LEU A 23 -0.85 18.33 -4.03
C LEU A 23 -1.08 16.98 -4.74
N GLU A 24 -2.02 16.19 -4.27
CA GLU A 24 -2.31 14.89 -4.88
C GLU A 24 -2.77 15.00 -6.32
N PRO A 25 -2.30 14.10 -7.22
CA PRO A 25 -2.82 14.01 -8.58
C PRO A 25 -4.32 13.67 -8.62
N ASP A 26 -5.01 14.07 -9.69
CA ASP A 26 -6.44 13.81 -9.90
C ASP A 26 -6.80 12.31 -9.78
N LEU A 27 -5.95 11.42 -10.26
CA LEU A 27 -6.15 9.97 -10.15
C LEU A 27 -6.19 9.50 -8.69
N VAL A 28 -5.42 10.14 -7.81
CA VAL A 28 -5.42 9.84 -6.38
C VAL A 28 -6.69 10.35 -5.71
N HIS A 29 -7.17 11.53 -6.10
CA HIS A 29 -8.46 12.05 -5.64
C HIS A 29 -9.64 11.16 -6.10
N GLU A 30 -9.57 10.61 -7.33
CA GLU A 30 -10.55 9.61 -7.80
C GLU A 30 -10.51 8.35 -6.91
N ALA A 31 -9.32 7.84 -6.59
CA ALA A 31 -9.16 6.69 -5.70
C ALA A 31 -9.77 6.95 -4.32
N ARG A 32 -9.52 8.12 -3.72
CA ARG A 32 -10.11 8.51 -2.44
C ARG A 32 -11.63 8.60 -2.48
N THR A 33 -12.18 9.12 -3.57
CA THR A 33 -13.65 9.20 -3.75
C THR A 33 -14.26 7.79 -3.78
N LEU A 34 -13.62 6.84 -4.46
CA LEU A 34 -14.06 5.44 -4.49
C LEU A 34 -14.00 4.78 -3.11
N MET A 35 -12.97 5.07 -2.31
CA MET A 35 -12.85 4.56 -0.94
C MET A 35 -13.90 5.14 -0.01
N GLN A 36 -14.24 6.43 -0.13
CA GLN A 36 -15.29 7.07 0.67
C GLN A 36 -16.68 6.47 0.42
N GLU A 37 -16.97 6.02 -0.82
CA GLU A 37 -18.21 5.32 -1.14
C GLU A 37 -18.37 4.03 -0.30
N ASP A 38 -17.26 3.45 0.18
CA ASP A 38 -17.21 2.20 0.93
C ASP A 38 -16.92 2.36 2.43
N ASN A 39 -16.81 3.61 2.92
CA ASN A 39 -16.37 3.93 4.28
C ASN A 39 -14.99 3.33 4.66
N ASP A 40 -14.11 3.18 3.70
CA ASP A 40 -12.75 2.72 3.97
C ASP A 40 -11.92 3.79 4.71
N PRO A 41 -10.96 3.38 5.55
CA PRO A 41 -10.14 4.32 6.31
C PRO A 41 -9.31 5.23 5.39
N SER A 42 -9.08 6.45 5.86
CA SER A 42 -8.28 7.43 5.13
C SER A 42 -6.81 7.01 5.14
N VAL A 43 -6.23 6.82 3.96
CA VAL A 43 -4.80 6.56 3.78
C VAL A 43 -4.02 7.88 3.80
N SER A 44 -2.87 7.91 4.48
CA SER A 44 -1.98 9.07 4.55
C SER A 44 -1.54 9.54 3.16
N ALA A 45 -1.65 10.84 2.90
CA ALA A 45 -1.17 11.45 1.67
C ALA A 45 0.36 11.40 1.58
N CYS A 46 1.04 11.58 2.73
CA CYS A 46 2.48 11.47 2.82
C CYS A 46 2.98 10.03 2.59
N GLU A 47 2.27 9.01 3.06
CA GLU A 47 2.57 7.62 2.73
C GLU A 47 2.52 7.40 1.21
N GLY A 48 1.44 7.85 0.57
CA GLY A 48 1.30 7.76 -0.88
C GLY A 48 2.42 8.46 -1.65
N ALA A 49 2.81 9.67 -1.24
CA ALA A 49 3.93 10.40 -1.83
C ALA A 49 5.26 9.66 -1.67
N MET A 50 5.48 9.08 -0.49
CA MET A 50 6.68 8.28 -0.20
C MET A 50 6.76 7.04 -1.10
N LEU A 51 5.65 6.34 -1.34
CA LEU A 51 5.61 5.20 -2.26
C LEU A 51 5.99 5.60 -3.69
N SER A 52 5.46 6.71 -4.20
CA SER A 52 5.83 7.26 -5.51
C SER A 52 7.31 7.62 -5.59
N MET A 53 7.84 8.22 -4.52
CA MET A 53 9.27 8.56 -4.41
C MET A 53 10.14 7.28 -4.43
N PHE A 54 9.81 6.27 -3.64
CA PHE A 54 10.55 4.99 -3.64
C PHE A 54 10.53 4.31 -5.00
N LYS A 55 9.37 4.26 -5.66
CA LYS A 55 9.28 3.71 -7.02
C LYS A 55 10.21 4.44 -7.98
N THR A 56 10.21 5.77 -7.92
CA THR A 56 11.03 6.60 -8.82
C THR A 56 12.52 6.46 -8.52
N MET A 57 12.91 6.53 -7.25
CA MET A 57 14.32 6.46 -6.82
C MET A 57 14.94 5.08 -7.05
N SER A 58 14.18 4.00 -6.87
CA SER A 58 14.66 2.63 -7.12
C SER A 58 14.71 2.29 -8.61
N GLY A 59 14.10 3.09 -9.48
CA GLY A 59 13.97 2.75 -10.89
C GLY A 59 13.08 1.52 -11.14
N ALA A 60 12.22 1.16 -10.18
CA ALA A 60 11.37 -0.02 -10.28
C ALA A 60 10.47 0.04 -11.52
N SER A 61 10.57 -0.96 -12.39
CA SER A 61 9.79 -1.08 -13.63
C SER A 61 8.70 -2.15 -13.55
N SER A 62 8.81 -3.10 -12.62
CA SER A 62 7.80 -4.13 -12.38
C SER A 62 7.37 -4.07 -10.93
N VAL A 63 6.14 -3.61 -10.70
CA VAL A 63 5.58 -3.33 -9.38
C VAL A 63 4.36 -4.19 -9.12
N ILE A 64 4.24 -4.72 -7.91
CA ILE A 64 3.01 -5.35 -7.42
C ILE A 64 2.55 -4.68 -6.14
N VAL A 65 1.27 -4.29 -6.10
CA VAL A 65 0.57 -3.80 -4.91
C VAL A 65 -0.39 -4.89 -4.45
N ILE A 66 -0.28 -5.27 -3.20
CA ILE A 66 -1.04 -6.36 -2.58
C ILE A 66 -1.84 -5.76 -1.44
N GLY A 67 -3.16 -5.85 -1.51
CA GLY A 67 -3.97 -5.45 -0.38
C GLY A 67 -5.41 -5.16 -0.72
N THR A 68 -6.29 -5.46 0.24
CA THR A 68 -7.69 -5.07 0.23
C THR A 68 -7.77 -3.57 0.50
N GLY A 69 -8.51 -2.83 -0.33
CA GLY A 69 -8.66 -1.38 -0.15
C GLY A 69 -7.42 -0.54 -0.53
N SER A 70 -6.47 -1.09 -1.28
CA SER A 70 -5.20 -0.43 -1.64
C SER A 70 -5.30 0.59 -2.80
N LEU A 71 -6.44 1.27 -2.95
CA LEU A 71 -6.70 2.15 -4.11
C LEU A 71 -5.77 3.36 -4.14
N VAL A 72 -5.54 4.02 -3.01
CA VAL A 72 -4.66 5.21 -2.93
C VAL A 72 -3.22 4.83 -3.23
N GLN A 73 -2.71 3.75 -2.64
CA GLN A 73 -1.36 3.25 -2.90
C GLN A 73 -1.20 2.88 -4.39
N THR A 74 -2.20 2.18 -4.94
CA THR A 74 -2.23 1.80 -6.36
C THR A 74 -2.25 3.02 -7.27
N ALA A 75 -3.06 4.05 -6.97
CA ALA A 75 -3.11 5.29 -7.73
C ALA A 75 -1.79 6.06 -7.68
N ARG A 76 -1.18 6.16 -6.52
CA ARG A 76 0.12 6.83 -6.34
C ARG A 76 1.23 6.15 -7.14
N ILE A 77 1.29 4.83 -7.12
CA ILE A 77 2.23 4.08 -7.96
C ILE A 77 1.90 4.29 -9.44
N ALA A 78 0.62 4.22 -9.86
CA ALA A 78 0.21 4.43 -11.24
C ALA A 78 0.64 5.81 -11.78
N CYS A 79 0.55 6.87 -10.97
CA CYS A 79 1.00 8.21 -11.34
C CYS A 79 2.53 8.34 -11.53
N SER A 80 3.31 7.39 -11.03
CA SER A 80 4.78 7.39 -11.12
C SER A 80 5.35 6.44 -12.18
N LEU A 81 4.47 5.76 -12.95
CA LEU A 81 4.90 4.81 -13.98
C LEU A 81 5.45 5.50 -15.23
N ASN A 82 6.49 4.90 -15.80
CA ASN A 82 6.90 5.17 -17.17
C ASN A 82 6.14 4.27 -18.15
N ASP A 83 6.19 4.58 -19.44
CA ASP A 83 5.41 3.88 -20.48
C ASP A 83 5.71 2.37 -20.60
N ASP A 84 6.91 1.93 -20.25
CA ASP A 84 7.33 0.52 -20.34
C ASP A 84 7.18 -0.24 -19.01
N ASP A 85 6.71 0.44 -17.95
CA ASP A 85 6.55 -0.16 -16.63
C ASP A 85 5.33 -1.10 -16.57
N LYS A 86 5.31 -1.93 -15.52
CA LYS A 86 4.22 -2.85 -15.24
C LYS A 86 3.75 -2.65 -13.81
N LEU A 87 2.43 -2.53 -13.64
CA LEU A 87 1.78 -2.49 -12.33
C LEU A 87 0.75 -3.61 -12.24
N THR A 88 0.93 -4.48 -11.26
CA THR A 88 -0.08 -5.48 -10.88
C THR A 88 -0.69 -5.09 -9.55
N ALA A 89 -2.01 -4.96 -9.47
CA ALA A 89 -2.73 -4.73 -8.22
C ALA A 89 -3.58 -5.95 -7.90
N VAL A 90 -3.42 -6.48 -6.69
CA VAL A 90 -4.08 -7.70 -6.21
C VAL A 90 -5.02 -7.35 -5.07
N ASP A 91 -6.29 -7.68 -5.21
CA ASP A 91 -7.30 -7.54 -4.17
C ASP A 91 -8.08 -8.85 -4.01
N SER A 92 -8.30 -9.26 -2.77
CA SER A 92 -9.01 -10.50 -2.43
C SER A 92 -10.53 -10.38 -2.64
N THR A 93 -11.06 -9.15 -2.70
CA THR A 93 -12.49 -8.89 -2.82
C THR A 93 -12.92 -8.58 -4.25
N PRO A 94 -14.12 -9.04 -4.68
CA PRO A 94 -14.66 -8.65 -5.98
C PRO A 94 -14.90 -7.14 -6.12
N GLN A 95 -15.22 -6.48 -5.00
CA GLN A 95 -15.46 -5.05 -4.94
C GLN A 95 -14.16 -4.26 -5.17
N GLY A 96 -13.12 -4.49 -4.39
CA GLY A 96 -11.82 -3.84 -4.55
C GLY A 96 -11.22 -4.09 -5.94
N HIS A 97 -11.33 -5.33 -6.46
CA HIS A 97 -10.95 -5.62 -7.84
C HIS A 97 -11.72 -4.75 -8.86
N SER A 98 -13.03 -4.55 -8.67
CA SER A 98 -13.85 -3.72 -9.56
C SER A 98 -13.43 -2.25 -9.50
N GLN A 99 -13.11 -1.72 -8.32
CA GLN A 99 -12.64 -0.36 -8.10
C GLN A 99 -11.27 -0.14 -8.73
N ILE A 100 -10.30 -1.06 -8.52
CA ILE A 100 -8.99 -1.01 -9.17
C ILE A 100 -9.15 -1.03 -10.70
N LYS A 101 -10.04 -1.87 -11.22
CA LYS A 101 -10.34 -1.91 -12.67
C LYS A 101 -10.90 -0.59 -13.19
N ARG A 102 -11.73 0.11 -12.40
CA ARG A 102 -12.23 1.45 -12.73
C ARG A 102 -11.09 2.45 -12.73
N LEU A 103 -10.27 2.47 -11.69
CA LEU A 103 -9.10 3.33 -11.56
C LEU A 103 -8.12 3.14 -12.74
N PHE A 104 -7.84 1.90 -13.12
CA PHE A 104 -6.94 1.58 -14.23
C PHE A 104 -7.47 2.01 -15.61
N ARG A 105 -8.78 2.13 -15.79
CA ARG A 105 -9.32 2.74 -17.02
C ARG A 105 -8.97 4.20 -17.14
N THR A 106 -9.02 4.95 -16.05
CA THR A 106 -8.56 6.36 -16.02
C THR A 106 -7.05 6.43 -16.17
N ALA A 107 -6.29 5.64 -15.43
CA ALA A 107 -4.83 5.62 -15.51
C ALA A 107 -4.31 5.29 -16.91
N ALA A 108 -4.97 4.40 -17.65
CA ALA A 108 -4.60 4.04 -19.04
C ALA A 108 -4.74 5.21 -20.05
N THR A 109 -5.38 6.31 -19.67
CA THR A 109 -5.38 7.53 -20.49
C THR A 109 -4.14 8.39 -20.27
N MET A 110 -3.38 8.14 -19.22
CA MET A 110 -2.24 8.95 -18.76
C MET A 110 -0.88 8.27 -19.03
N THR A 111 -0.86 6.94 -19.15
CA THR A 111 0.37 6.15 -19.36
C THR A 111 0.12 4.97 -20.30
N ARG A 112 1.19 4.52 -20.99
CA ARG A 112 1.20 3.28 -21.78
C ARG A 112 1.70 2.07 -20.99
N ALA A 113 1.98 2.22 -19.71
CA ALA A 113 2.38 1.14 -18.83
C ALA A 113 1.37 -0.02 -18.84
N THR A 114 1.84 -1.22 -18.60
CA THR A 114 0.97 -2.39 -18.48
C THR A 114 0.30 -2.40 -17.11
N LEU A 115 -1.03 -2.22 -17.08
CA LEU A 115 -1.84 -2.22 -15.87
C LEU A 115 -2.62 -3.53 -15.76
N ARG A 116 -2.40 -4.28 -14.69
CA ARG A 116 -3.05 -5.58 -14.44
C ARG A 116 -3.73 -5.57 -13.08
N THR A 117 -5.03 -5.87 -13.05
CA THR A 117 -5.76 -6.13 -11.80
C THR A 117 -6.06 -7.62 -11.64
N VAL A 118 -5.97 -8.13 -10.42
CA VAL A 118 -6.17 -9.53 -10.07
C VAL A 118 -7.10 -9.62 -8.87
N ASN A 119 -8.16 -10.42 -9.00
CA ASN A 119 -8.99 -10.80 -7.86
C ASN A 119 -8.57 -12.20 -7.39
N ALA A 120 -7.80 -12.24 -6.32
CA ALA A 120 -7.32 -13.50 -5.74
C ALA A 120 -6.86 -13.30 -4.30
N ASP A 121 -6.91 -14.37 -3.52
CA ASP A 121 -6.23 -14.45 -2.23
C ASP A 121 -4.71 -14.37 -2.44
N PRO A 122 -4.01 -13.40 -1.82
CA PRO A 122 -2.57 -13.22 -1.98
C PRO A 122 -1.76 -14.46 -1.62
N THR A 123 -2.13 -15.23 -0.60
CA THR A 123 -1.41 -16.44 -0.19
C THR A 123 -1.34 -17.48 -1.29
N GLN A 124 -2.43 -17.64 -2.04
CA GLN A 124 -2.50 -18.58 -3.17
C GLN A 124 -1.91 -17.99 -4.45
N PHE A 125 -2.11 -16.70 -4.67
CA PHE A 125 -1.70 -16.04 -5.91
C PHE A 125 -0.18 -15.88 -5.99
N LEU A 126 0.46 -15.39 -4.92
CA LEU A 126 1.88 -15.10 -4.90
C LEU A 126 2.74 -16.36 -5.13
N SER A 127 2.33 -17.51 -4.60
CA SER A 127 3.03 -18.78 -4.78
C SER A 127 3.09 -19.26 -6.23
N ARG A 128 2.17 -18.79 -7.10
CA ARG A 128 2.07 -19.16 -8.52
C ARG A 128 2.82 -18.22 -9.47
N LEU A 129 3.32 -17.09 -8.95
CA LEU A 129 4.07 -16.14 -9.75
C LEU A 129 5.48 -16.65 -10.03
N ASN A 130 6.05 -16.18 -11.13
CA ASN A 130 7.45 -16.48 -11.44
C ASN A 130 8.39 -15.79 -10.44
N GLY A 131 9.53 -16.41 -10.18
CA GLY A 131 10.61 -15.78 -9.44
C GLY A 131 11.30 -14.67 -10.23
N ASP A 132 11.98 -13.78 -9.53
CA ASP A 132 12.78 -12.68 -10.11
C ASP A 132 11.99 -11.79 -11.10
N ASP A 133 10.72 -11.50 -10.82
CA ASP A 133 9.84 -10.77 -11.76
C ASP A 133 9.48 -9.36 -11.29
N TYR A 134 9.71 -9.03 -10.01
CA TYR A 134 9.34 -7.74 -9.43
C TYR A 134 10.53 -6.95 -8.89
N ASP A 135 10.50 -5.64 -9.11
CA ASP A 135 11.46 -4.69 -8.53
C ASP A 135 10.94 -4.09 -7.23
N LEU A 136 9.61 -3.98 -7.10
CA LEU A 136 8.95 -3.41 -5.92
C LEU A 136 7.69 -4.20 -5.58
N ILE A 137 7.59 -4.60 -4.32
CA ILE A 137 6.37 -5.18 -3.72
C ILE A 137 5.86 -4.20 -2.66
N VAL A 138 4.61 -3.76 -2.77
CA VAL A 138 3.93 -2.93 -1.75
C VAL A 138 2.83 -3.77 -1.12
N VAL A 139 2.81 -3.84 0.21
CA VAL A 139 1.85 -4.65 0.97
C VAL A 139 1.04 -3.75 1.89
N CYS A 140 -0.29 -3.88 1.79
CA CYS A 140 -1.26 -3.13 2.57
C CYS A 140 -2.53 -3.96 2.82
N GLY A 141 -3.51 -3.37 3.48
CA GLY A 141 -4.82 -4.00 3.74
C GLY A 141 -4.79 -5.05 4.85
N ASP A 142 -5.37 -6.21 4.58
CA ASP A 142 -5.65 -7.24 5.58
C ASP A 142 -4.37 -7.84 6.21
N ALA A 143 -4.49 -8.24 7.48
CA ALA A 143 -3.40 -8.82 8.27
C ALA A 143 -2.71 -10.01 7.57
N SER A 144 -3.48 -10.86 6.89
CA SER A 144 -2.98 -12.06 6.19
C SER A 144 -2.07 -11.76 4.99
N ASN A 145 -2.14 -10.55 4.43
CA ASN A 145 -1.32 -10.17 3.27
C ASN A 145 0.17 -10.09 3.61
N TYR A 146 0.49 -9.69 4.84
CA TYR A 146 1.86 -9.38 5.25
C TYR A 146 2.76 -10.61 5.38
N PRO A 147 2.39 -11.66 6.13
CA PRO A 147 3.21 -12.87 6.21
C PRO A 147 3.31 -13.57 4.84
N ALA A 148 2.21 -13.61 4.06
CA ALA A 148 2.21 -14.21 2.73
C ALA A 148 3.18 -13.51 1.78
N ALA A 149 3.21 -12.18 1.79
CA ALA A 149 4.13 -11.40 0.96
C ALA A 149 5.58 -11.51 1.46
N TYR A 150 5.81 -11.47 2.77
CA TYR A 150 7.13 -11.61 3.37
C TYR A 150 7.78 -12.96 3.01
N GLU A 151 7.04 -14.05 3.13
CA GLU A 151 7.51 -15.40 2.78
C GLU A 151 7.90 -15.51 1.30
N GLN A 152 7.13 -14.90 0.40
CA GLN A 152 7.36 -15.01 -1.04
C GLN A 152 8.33 -13.96 -1.60
N ALA A 153 8.56 -12.85 -0.90
CA ALA A 153 9.39 -11.75 -1.38
C ALA A 153 10.80 -12.17 -1.81
N PRO A 154 11.56 -13.02 -1.08
CA PRO A 154 12.90 -13.44 -1.50
C PRO A 154 12.93 -14.15 -2.86
N ARG A 155 11.84 -14.81 -3.22
CA ARG A 155 11.69 -15.50 -4.50
C ARG A 155 11.22 -14.59 -5.62
N LEU A 156 10.30 -13.68 -5.31
CA LEU A 156 9.64 -12.82 -6.28
C LEU A 156 10.46 -11.61 -6.68
N LEU A 157 11.25 -11.08 -5.74
CA LEU A 157 12.05 -9.88 -5.97
C LEU A 157 13.29 -10.20 -6.83
N ARG A 158 13.54 -9.34 -7.79
CA ARG A 158 14.82 -9.26 -8.49
C ARG A 158 15.94 -8.83 -7.53
N ARG A 159 17.17 -9.03 -7.95
CA ARG A 159 18.32 -8.51 -7.21
C ARG A 159 18.17 -7.00 -6.99
N HIS A 160 18.31 -6.56 -5.74
CA HIS A 160 18.07 -5.19 -5.28
C HIS A 160 16.61 -4.74 -5.30
N GLY A 161 15.67 -5.66 -5.53
CA GLY A 161 14.24 -5.36 -5.37
C GLY A 161 13.89 -5.08 -3.91
N VAL A 162 12.81 -4.33 -3.71
CA VAL A 162 12.39 -3.82 -2.40
C VAL A 162 10.97 -4.29 -2.09
N ILE A 163 10.74 -4.68 -0.83
CA ILE A 163 9.38 -4.84 -0.29
C ILE A 163 9.11 -3.72 0.70
N ILE A 164 7.92 -3.12 0.60
CA ILE A 164 7.43 -2.07 1.51
C ILE A 164 6.15 -2.57 2.17
N PHE A 165 6.13 -2.54 3.48
CA PHE A 165 4.94 -2.79 4.28
C PHE A 165 4.38 -1.47 4.78
N THR A 166 3.13 -1.16 4.44
CA THR A 166 2.41 0.02 4.94
C THR A 166 1.62 -0.34 6.20
N ASP A 167 1.12 0.66 6.92
CA ASP A 167 0.31 0.49 8.15
C ASP A 167 0.89 -0.52 9.16
N VAL A 168 2.21 -0.53 9.31
CA VAL A 168 2.90 -1.44 10.24
C VAL A 168 2.52 -1.16 11.70
N LEU A 169 2.13 0.08 12.02
CA LEU A 169 1.67 0.42 13.37
C LEU A 169 0.28 -0.17 13.69
N ALA A 170 -0.47 -0.64 12.69
CA ALA A 170 -1.80 -1.23 12.84
C ALA A 170 -2.79 -0.31 13.58
N MET A 171 -2.74 1.00 13.29
CA MET A 171 -3.59 1.99 13.94
C MET A 171 -4.83 2.36 13.13
N GLU A 172 -4.86 2.00 11.85
CA GLU A 172 -5.96 2.33 10.93
C GLU A 172 -7.14 1.36 11.03
N SER A 173 -6.97 0.21 11.67
CA SER A 173 -8.07 -0.75 11.87
C SER A 173 -9.14 -0.16 12.80
N PRO A 174 -10.45 -0.25 12.44
CA PRO A 174 -11.56 0.30 13.24
C PRO A 174 -11.64 -0.26 14.66
N ASP A 175 -11.09 -1.45 14.90
CA ASP A 175 -11.05 -2.13 16.19
C ASP A 175 -9.70 -1.99 16.91
N SER A 176 -8.78 -1.20 16.35
CA SER A 176 -7.46 -0.96 16.93
C SER A 176 -7.57 -0.34 18.33
N LYS A 177 -6.86 -0.94 19.28
CA LYS A 177 -6.71 -0.47 20.65
C LYS A 177 -5.32 0.09 20.92
N GLY A 178 -4.72 0.69 19.89
CA GLY A 178 -3.37 1.24 19.93
C GLY A 178 -2.35 0.43 19.11
N GLY A 179 -2.82 -0.57 18.38
CA GLY A 179 -2.03 -1.33 17.40
C GLY A 179 -0.76 -1.93 17.96
N LEU A 180 0.32 -1.80 17.19
CA LEU A 180 1.65 -2.32 17.56
C LEU A 180 2.17 -1.77 18.89
N THR A 181 1.87 -0.50 19.21
CA THR A 181 2.40 0.20 20.39
C THR A 181 1.73 -0.24 21.70
N ASN A 182 0.60 -0.92 21.63
CA ASN A 182 -0.09 -1.47 22.80
C ASN A 182 0.05 -3.01 22.86
N PRO A 183 0.86 -3.56 23.76
CA PRO A 183 1.02 -5.01 23.88
C PRO A 183 -0.27 -5.77 24.23
N ALA A 184 -1.28 -5.07 24.76
CA ALA A 184 -2.59 -5.66 25.07
C ALA A 184 -3.55 -5.68 23.88
N ASP A 185 -3.22 -5.02 22.76
CA ASP A 185 -4.03 -5.10 21.55
C ASP A 185 -3.91 -6.50 20.93
N ARG A 186 -5.06 -7.16 20.81
CA ARG A 186 -5.20 -8.53 20.26
C ARG A 186 -5.90 -8.53 18.90
N GLY A 187 -6.08 -7.38 18.28
CA GLY A 187 -6.58 -7.30 16.91
C GLY A 187 -5.64 -8.04 15.94
N ASP A 188 -6.21 -8.71 14.94
CA ASP A 188 -5.44 -9.57 14.02
C ASP A 188 -4.29 -8.81 13.36
N LYS A 189 -4.52 -7.56 12.96
CA LYS A 189 -3.49 -6.71 12.35
C LYS A 189 -2.35 -6.42 13.33
N ALA A 190 -2.67 -6.05 14.58
CA ALA A 190 -1.67 -5.74 15.59
C ALA A 190 -0.82 -6.97 15.96
N VAL A 191 -1.41 -8.16 15.98
CA VAL A 191 -0.70 -9.43 16.19
C VAL A 191 0.22 -9.72 15.00
N ALA A 192 -0.31 -9.68 13.77
CA ALA A 192 0.48 -9.95 12.57
C ALA A 192 1.67 -8.98 12.41
N MET A 193 1.49 -7.69 12.76
CA MET A 193 2.58 -6.72 12.68
C MET A 193 3.68 -6.95 13.70
N ARG A 194 3.36 -7.42 14.93
CA ARG A 194 4.38 -7.83 15.89
C ARG A 194 5.18 -9.02 15.39
N GLU A 195 4.50 -10.04 14.88
CA GLU A 195 5.15 -11.22 14.31
C GLU A 195 6.03 -10.86 13.09
N LEU A 196 5.57 -9.95 12.23
CA LEU A 196 6.34 -9.48 11.09
C LEU A 196 7.63 -8.77 11.54
N ILE A 197 7.55 -7.86 12.51
CA ILE A 197 8.71 -7.12 13.01
C ILE A 197 9.72 -8.09 13.66
N ASP A 198 9.24 -9.03 14.44
CA ASP A 198 10.09 -10.06 15.05
C ASP A 198 10.77 -10.96 14.01
N ALA A 199 10.15 -11.16 12.85
CA ALA A 199 10.71 -11.94 11.74
C ALA A 199 11.73 -11.16 10.89
N VAL A 200 11.66 -9.82 10.87
CA VAL A 200 12.53 -8.94 10.06
C VAL A 200 13.77 -8.50 10.85
N THR A 201 13.72 -8.50 12.18
CA THR A 201 14.83 -8.10 13.09
C THR A 201 15.70 -9.27 13.48
#